data_7c0dc5a240ae19b5f41466155bb9da58
#
_entry.id   7c0dc5a240ae19b5f41466155bb9da58
#
_cell.length_a   1.000
_cell.length_b   1.000
_cell.length_c   1.000
_cell.angle_alpha   90.00
_cell.angle_beta   90.00
_cell.angle_gamma   90.00
#
_symmetry.space_group_name_H-M   'P 1'
#
loop_
_entity.id
_entity.type
_entity.pdbx_description
1 polymer ?
#
loop_
_entity_poly.entity_id
_entity_poly.type
_entity_poly.pdbx_seq_one_letter_code
_entity_poly.pdbx_strand_id
1 'polypeptide(L)'
;MKRLFVWTLVMSFIVLCSSAALAGDENTSANVPKLLRITKYEMKAGHSMEYASLVKQVRERIGDADYHWIAASPMTGPGDRMNLIGFYDSYAQIEQTMGVAMKAMAPLMQSVDFQRGVADAVVGTNAMIAKYREDLSYHPEKFDVANATCWDITMFKLKPGTGMDFAEMQRESIDLHKRANIDEYWAAYEVEYGSSNPTIIYVTPMKSLAELDKDASAAHKKAFNESVRRRFAQAAKDDMLSVENTVLMVRPELSRPSQTIMAANPDFWTIKEQPTAVATKKKMKNTTMQPVSKKEGGN
;
A
#
# COMPACT_ATOMS: atom_id res chain seq x y z
N MET A 1 10.26 30.75 -10.15
CA MET A 1 10.82 29.69 -9.30
C MET A 1 9.90 28.47 -9.06
N LYS A 2 8.56 28.55 -9.31
CA LYS A 2 7.65 27.40 -9.13
C LYS A 2 7.67 26.35 -10.28
N ARG A 3 8.23 26.65 -11.43
CA ARG A 3 8.25 25.74 -12.60
C ARG A 3 9.41 24.72 -12.60
N LEU A 4 10.46 24.93 -11.80
CA LEU A 4 11.60 24.00 -11.72
C LEU A 4 11.30 22.76 -10.84
N PHE A 5 10.39 22.87 -9.87
CA PHE A 5 10.11 21.79 -8.91
C PHE A 5 9.31 20.63 -9.53
N VAL A 6 8.48 20.92 -10.55
CA VAL A 6 7.67 19.89 -11.25
C VAL A 6 8.55 19.02 -12.15
N TRP A 7 9.62 19.58 -12.72
CA TRP A 7 10.53 18.85 -13.60
C TRP A 7 11.45 17.87 -12.85
N THR A 8 11.84 18.17 -11.62
CA THR A 8 12.66 17.26 -10.79
C THR A 8 11.90 16.02 -10.36
N LEU A 9 10.57 16.09 -10.21
CA LEU A 9 9.74 14.93 -9.87
C LEU A 9 9.55 13.96 -11.06
N VAL A 10 9.71 14.45 -12.29
CA VAL A 10 9.54 13.67 -13.53
C VAL A 10 10.87 13.11 -14.06
N MET A 11 12.01 13.78 -13.79
CA MET A 11 13.31 13.45 -14.40
C MET A 11 14.15 12.41 -13.65
N SER A 12 13.75 11.92 -12.48
CA SER A 12 14.48 10.85 -11.77
C SER A 12 14.32 9.45 -12.39
N PHE A 13 13.82 9.34 -13.63
CA PHE A 13 13.39 8.07 -14.23
C PHE A 13 14.04 7.71 -15.57
N ILE A 14 15.18 8.29 -15.94
CA ILE A 14 15.84 7.91 -17.21
C ILE A 14 17.21 7.31 -16.92
N VAL A 15 17.31 5.99 -16.94
CA VAL A 15 18.52 5.26 -17.35
C VAL A 15 18.11 4.08 -18.22
N LEU A 16 18.69 4.05 -19.43
CA LEU A 16 18.55 3.03 -20.47
C LEU A 16 19.26 1.71 -20.10
N CYS A 17 18.73 0.55 -20.50
CA CYS A 17 19.30 -0.35 -21.53
C CYS A 17 18.65 -1.73 -21.60
N SER A 18 18.42 -2.13 -22.77
CA SER A 18 18.43 -3.39 -23.55
C SER A 18 18.29 -4.77 -22.88
N SER A 19 17.36 -5.47 -23.43
CA SER A 19 16.83 -6.83 -23.43
C SER A 19 17.78 -8.02 -23.35
N ALA A 20 17.35 -9.04 -22.58
CA ALA A 20 17.35 -10.45 -22.99
C ALA A 20 16.35 -11.24 -22.13
N ALA A 21 15.45 -11.95 -22.78
CA ALA A 21 14.50 -12.85 -22.15
C ALA A 21 15.21 -14.13 -21.67
N LEU A 22 14.99 -14.52 -20.43
CA LEU A 22 15.26 -15.88 -19.96
C LEU A 22 14.05 -16.34 -19.17
N ALA A 23 13.47 -17.44 -19.63
CA ALA A 23 12.47 -18.21 -18.92
C ALA A 23 13.11 -18.77 -17.63
N GLY A 24 12.51 -18.51 -16.51
CA GLY A 24 12.94 -18.99 -15.20
C GLY A 24 12.00 -20.04 -14.65
N ASP A 25 12.57 -21.11 -14.14
CA ASP A 25 11.99 -22.31 -13.56
C ASP A 25 10.90 -22.05 -12.53
N GLU A 26 9.78 -22.77 -12.69
CA GLU A 26 8.76 -22.95 -11.67
C GLU A 26 9.32 -23.80 -10.52
N ASN A 27 9.59 -23.21 -9.38
CA ASN A 27 9.75 -23.91 -8.13
C ASN A 27 8.70 -23.42 -7.14
N THR A 28 7.76 -24.31 -6.83
CA THR A 28 6.59 -24.12 -5.98
C THR A 28 6.98 -24.02 -4.50
N SER A 29 7.55 -22.91 -4.09
CA SER A 29 7.57 -22.54 -2.69
C SER A 29 6.88 -21.21 -2.50
N ALA A 30 5.77 -21.24 -1.76
CA ALA A 30 4.94 -20.13 -1.29
C ALA A 30 4.80 -18.95 -2.28
N ASN A 31 3.58 -18.57 -2.62
CA ASN A 31 3.22 -17.45 -3.51
C ASN A 31 3.70 -16.06 -3.00
N VAL A 32 4.82 -16.01 -2.30
CA VAL A 32 5.39 -14.77 -1.75
C VAL A 32 6.24 -14.12 -2.83
N PRO A 33 5.89 -12.91 -3.27
CA PRO A 33 6.65 -12.16 -4.26
C PRO A 33 8.10 -11.93 -3.80
N LYS A 34 9.07 -12.07 -4.70
CA LYS A 34 10.49 -11.85 -4.36
C LYS A 34 10.81 -10.37 -4.10
N LEU A 35 10.08 -9.48 -4.77
CA LEU A 35 10.24 -8.05 -4.63
C LEU A 35 8.88 -7.37 -4.47
N LEU A 36 8.82 -6.39 -3.57
CA LEU A 36 7.73 -5.42 -3.48
C LEU A 36 8.22 -4.06 -3.95
N ARG A 37 7.47 -3.42 -4.84
CA ARG A 37 7.63 -2.00 -5.11
C ARG A 37 6.47 -1.25 -4.47
N ILE A 38 6.75 -0.50 -3.43
CA ILE A 38 5.75 0.24 -2.66
C ILE A 38 5.90 1.72 -3.00
N THR A 39 4.87 2.32 -3.57
CA THR A 39 4.81 3.77 -3.79
C THR A 39 3.81 4.37 -2.84
N LYS A 40 4.29 5.19 -1.92
CA LYS A 40 3.48 5.92 -0.95
C LYS A 40 3.20 7.32 -1.49
N TYR A 41 1.94 7.66 -1.61
CA TYR A 41 1.47 9.01 -1.94
C TYR A 41 0.93 9.67 -0.68
N GLU A 42 1.34 10.91 -0.46
CA GLU A 42 0.80 11.77 0.57
C GLU A 42 -0.06 12.83 -0.10
N MET A 43 -1.34 12.86 0.26
CA MET A 43 -2.32 13.76 -0.33
C MET A 43 -2.49 15.01 0.54
N LYS A 44 -2.91 16.10 -0.06
CA LYS A 44 -3.42 17.24 0.71
C LYS A 44 -4.70 16.85 1.44
N ALA A 45 -4.89 17.38 2.64
CA ALA A 45 -6.10 17.15 3.42
C ALA A 45 -7.35 17.48 2.59
N GLY A 46 -8.30 16.56 2.54
CA GLY A 46 -9.55 16.70 1.79
C GLY A 46 -9.47 16.38 0.29
N HIS A 47 -8.30 16.05 -0.28
CA HIS A 47 -8.12 15.78 -1.72
C HIS A 47 -8.09 14.28 -2.07
N SER A 48 -8.55 13.40 -1.19
CA SER A 48 -8.55 11.95 -1.44
C SER A 48 -9.43 11.54 -2.63
N MET A 49 -10.53 12.25 -2.88
CA MET A 49 -11.42 11.96 -4.02
C MET A 49 -10.80 12.40 -5.35
N GLU A 50 -10.15 13.54 -5.38
CA GLU A 50 -9.40 14.02 -6.54
C GLU A 50 -8.27 13.07 -6.89
N TYR A 51 -7.51 12.64 -5.89
CA TYR A 51 -6.48 11.62 -6.08
C TYR A 51 -7.06 10.30 -6.61
N ALA A 52 -8.17 9.82 -6.05
CA ALA A 52 -8.84 8.62 -6.54
C ALA A 52 -9.26 8.75 -8.02
N SER A 53 -9.74 9.93 -8.43
CA SER A 53 -10.05 10.23 -9.84
C SER A 53 -8.81 10.16 -10.74
N LEU A 54 -7.67 10.68 -10.29
CA LEU A 54 -6.41 10.59 -11.02
C LEU A 54 -5.95 9.12 -11.18
N VAL A 55 -6.03 8.31 -10.12
CA VAL A 55 -5.69 6.88 -10.19
C VAL A 55 -6.59 6.14 -11.17
N LYS A 56 -7.88 6.45 -11.22
CA LYS A 56 -8.81 5.88 -12.21
C LYS A 56 -8.40 6.24 -13.64
N GLN A 57 -8.06 7.50 -13.91
CA GLN A 57 -7.56 7.93 -15.23
C GLN A 57 -6.29 7.18 -15.63
N VAL A 58 -5.35 6.99 -14.68
CA VAL A 58 -4.14 6.19 -14.89
C VAL A 58 -4.51 4.74 -15.25
N ARG A 59 -5.41 4.13 -14.48
CA ARG A 59 -5.86 2.75 -14.69
C ARG A 59 -6.51 2.56 -16.06
N GLU A 60 -7.40 3.45 -16.45
CA GLU A 60 -8.04 3.46 -17.76
C GLU A 60 -7.02 3.64 -18.89
N ARG A 61 -6.06 4.52 -18.71
CA ARG A 61 -5.04 4.80 -19.71
C ARG A 61 -4.06 3.66 -19.93
N ILE A 62 -3.71 2.94 -18.85
CA ILE A 62 -2.85 1.75 -18.94
C ILE A 62 -3.56 0.63 -19.73
N GLY A 63 -4.90 0.55 -19.67
CA GLY A 63 -5.67 -0.42 -20.44
C GLY A 63 -5.23 -1.86 -20.15
N ASP A 64 -4.89 -2.63 -21.20
CA ASP A 64 -4.49 -4.04 -21.08
C ASP A 64 -2.97 -4.23 -20.88
N ALA A 65 -2.20 -3.15 -20.68
CA ALA A 65 -0.77 -3.24 -20.49
C ALA A 65 -0.42 -4.04 -19.22
N ASP A 66 0.65 -4.82 -19.25
CA ASP A 66 1.11 -5.64 -18.13
C ASP A 66 1.80 -4.76 -17.05
N TYR A 67 0.98 -4.08 -16.25
CA TYR A 67 1.43 -3.29 -15.11
C TYR A 67 0.36 -3.32 -14.02
N HIS A 68 0.64 -4.00 -12.92
CA HIS A 68 -0.32 -4.30 -11.87
C HIS A 68 0.07 -3.68 -10.53
N TRP A 69 -0.94 -3.34 -9.72
CA TRP A 69 -0.75 -2.89 -8.34
C TRP A 69 -1.99 -3.18 -7.49
N ILE A 70 -1.76 -3.32 -6.20
CA ILE A 70 -2.80 -3.25 -5.18
C ILE A 70 -2.73 -1.86 -4.54
N ALA A 71 -3.86 -1.17 -4.52
CA ALA A 71 -4.00 0.09 -3.80
C ALA A 71 -4.50 -0.20 -2.38
N ALA A 72 -3.86 0.42 -1.39
CA ALA A 72 -4.27 0.27 0.00
C ALA A 72 -4.11 1.60 0.76
N SER A 73 -5.15 1.97 1.52
CA SER A 73 -5.17 3.18 2.33
C SER A 73 -5.02 2.84 3.82
N PRO A 74 -4.31 3.66 4.62
CA PRO A 74 -4.21 3.45 6.04
C PRO A 74 -5.59 3.52 6.71
N MET A 75 -5.91 2.53 7.54
CA MET A 75 -6.99 2.59 8.51
C MET A 75 -6.51 3.24 9.82
N THR A 76 -5.23 3.05 10.14
CA THR A 76 -4.58 3.61 11.31
C THR A 76 -3.44 4.54 10.90
N GLY A 77 -3.15 5.57 11.71
CA GLY A 77 -2.14 6.58 11.39
C GLY A 77 -2.66 7.68 10.47
N PRO A 78 -1.78 8.40 9.74
CA PRO A 78 -2.19 9.51 8.87
C PRO A 78 -3.11 9.06 7.73
N GLY A 79 -4.34 9.58 7.68
CA GLY A 79 -5.38 9.17 6.74
C GLY A 79 -5.20 9.66 5.30
N ASP A 80 -4.39 10.71 5.10
CA ASP A 80 -4.17 11.30 3.77
C ASP A 80 -3.03 10.61 3.02
N ARG A 81 -3.01 9.26 3.05
CA ARG A 81 -2.00 8.45 2.37
C ARG A 81 -2.63 7.35 1.53
N MET A 82 -1.96 7.02 0.44
CA MET A 82 -2.27 5.87 -0.40
C MET A 82 -0.99 5.11 -0.73
N ASN A 83 -1.07 3.80 -0.64
CA ASN A 83 0.03 2.93 -1.04
C ASN A 83 -0.38 2.20 -2.34
N LEU A 84 0.46 2.26 -3.35
CA LEU A 84 0.35 1.41 -4.54
C LEU A 84 1.47 0.38 -4.46
N ILE A 85 1.11 -0.90 -4.39
CA ILE A 85 2.03 -2.00 -4.12
C ILE A 85 2.04 -2.93 -5.32
N GLY A 86 3.17 -3.02 -5.98
CA GLY A 86 3.44 -3.95 -7.08
C GLY A 86 4.26 -5.14 -6.58
N PHE A 87 4.02 -6.31 -7.20
CA PHE A 87 4.64 -7.59 -6.88
C PHE A 87 5.48 -8.06 -8.07
N TYR A 88 6.73 -8.47 -7.80
CA TYR A 88 7.68 -8.79 -8.85
C TYR A 88 8.58 -9.94 -8.43
N ASP A 89 9.07 -10.70 -9.42
CA ASP A 89 10.04 -11.77 -9.20
C ASP A 89 11.48 -11.34 -9.46
N SER A 90 11.68 -10.21 -10.17
CA SER A 90 13.00 -9.69 -10.52
C SER A 90 12.99 -8.18 -10.78
N TYR A 91 14.17 -7.57 -10.72
CA TYR A 91 14.36 -6.17 -11.15
C TYR A 91 14.11 -5.99 -12.65
N ALA A 92 14.43 -6.99 -13.46
CA ALA A 92 14.15 -6.97 -14.90
C ALA A 92 12.64 -6.88 -15.16
N GLN A 93 11.83 -7.58 -14.39
CA GLN A 93 10.37 -7.48 -14.49
C GLN A 93 9.88 -6.10 -14.07
N ILE A 94 10.46 -5.49 -13.02
CA ILE A 94 10.14 -4.10 -12.65
C ILE A 94 10.44 -3.16 -13.81
N GLU A 95 11.62 -3.26 -14.40
CA GLU A 95 12.03 -2.41 -15.54
C GLU A 95 11.08 -2.56 -16.73
N GLN A 96 10.81 -3.80 -17.13
CA GLN A 96 9.93 -4.11 -18.27
C GLN A 96 8.52 -3.55 -18.05
N THR A 97 7.89 -3.88 -16.92
CA THR A 97 6.50 -3.47 -16.66
C THR A 97 6.39 -1.96 -16.47
N MET A 98 7.37 -1.32 -15.84
CA MET A 98 7.43 0.14 -15.73
C MET A 98 7.62 0.81 -17.09
N GLY A 99 8.46 0.26 -17.97
CA GLY A 99 8.62 0.76 -19.33
C GLY A 99 7.31 0.73 -20.12
N VAL A 100 6.55 -0.37 -20.00
CA VAL A 100 5.23 -0.51 -20.61
C VAL A 100 4.25 0.53 -20.04
N ALA A 101 4.20 0.68 -18.72
CA ALA A 101 3.33 1.64 -18.05
C ALA A 101 3.67 3.09 -18.45
N MET A 102 4.94 3.47 -18.45
CA MET A 102 5.38 4.81 -18.84
C MET A 102 5.00 5.14 -20.28
N LYS A 103 5.17 4.19 -21.21
CA LYS A 103 4.77 4.36 -22.62
C LYS A 103 3.25 4.57 -22.74
N ALA A 104 2.46 3.79 -22.05
CA ALA A 104 1.00 3.92 -22.03
C ALA A 104 0.54 5.25 -21.43
N MET A 105 1.19 5.70 -20.36
CA MET A 105 0.84 6.93 -19.65
C MET A 105 1.40 8.22 -20.30
N ALA A 106 2.32 8.14 -21.26
CA ALA A 106 2.98 9.32 -21.82
C ALA A 106 2.01 10.44 -22.26
N PRO A 107 0.88 10.18 -22.95
CA PRO A 107 -0.05 11.23 -23.33
C PRO A 107 -0.76 11.86 -22.13
N LEU A 108 -1.07 11.07 -21.09
CA LEU A 108 -1.70 11.58 -19.86
C LEU A 108 -0.71 12.48 -19.10
N MET A 109 0.55 12.09 -19.02
CA MET A 109 1.61 12.87 -18.38
C MET A 109 1.92 14.19 -19.10
N GLN A 110 1.57 14.31 -20.39
CA GLN A 110 1.66 15.56 -21.15
C GLN A 110 0.43 16.46 -20.99
N SER A 111 -0.66 15.95 -20.43
CA SER A 111 -1.88 16.74 -20.17
C SER A 111 -1.64 17.76 -19.06
N VAL A 112 -1.86 19.03 -19.37
CA VAL A 112 -1.75 20.13 -18.38
C VAL A 112 -2.75 19.95 -17.24
N ASP A 113 -3.96 19.52 -17.56
CA ASP A 113 -5.01 19.33 -16.56
C ASP A 113 -4.69 18.16 -15.62
N PHE A 114 -4.14 17.06 -16.13
CA PHE A 114 -3.67 15.97 -15.29
C PHE A 114 -2.53 16.40 -14.37
N GLN A 115 -1.52 17.08 -14.92
CA GLN A 115 -0.39 17.60 -14.12
C GLN A 115 -0.86 18.55 -13.03
N ARG A 116 -1.81 19.44 -13.36
CA ARG A 116 -2.40 20.35 -12.38
C ARG A 116 -3.15 19.57 -11.29
N GLY A 117 -3.97 18.60 -11.68
CA GLY A 117 -4.69 17.73 -10.73
C GLY A 117 -3.73 17.02 -9.77
N VAL A 118 -2.61 16.46 -10.27
CA VAL A 118 -1.58 15.86 -9.43
C VAL A 118 -0.95 16.88 -8.49
N ALA A 119 -0.58 18.07 -8.98
CA ALA A 119 0.02 19.12 -8.17
C ALA A 119 -0.94 19.67 -7.10
N ASP A 120 -2.24 19.64 -7.38
CA ASP A 120 -3.27 20.09 -6.45
C ASP A 120 -3.61 19.03 -5.40
N ALA A 121 -3.56 17.74 -5.73
CA ALA A 121 -3.96 16.67 -4.84
C ALA A 121 -2.80 16.07 -4.02
N VAL A 122 -1.57 16.03 -4.55
CA VAL A 122 -0.43 15.31 -3.96
C VAL A 122 0.58 16.28 -3.35
N VAL A 123 0.95 16.03 -2.09
CA VAL A 123 2.00 16.77 -1.37
C VAL A 123 3.36 16.15 -1.62
N GLY A 124 3.42 14.82 -1.59
CA GLY A 124 4.67 14.09 -1.71
C GLY A 124 4.48 12.65 -2.19
N THR A 125 5.56 12.11 -2.71
CA THR A 125 5.63 10.71 -3.15
C THR A 125 6.95 10.12 -2.70
N ASN A 126 6.88 8.90 -2.14
CA ASN A 126 8.06 8.11 -1.82
C ASN A 126 7.88 6.72 -2.42
N ALA A 127 8.88 6.24 -3.15
CA ALA A 127 8.89 4.88 -3.69
C ALA A 127 10.04 4.08 -3.08
N MET A 128 9.77 2.83 -2.71
CA MET A 128 10.77 1.92 -2.20
C MET A 128 10.67 0.57 -2.90
N ILE A 129 11.80 -0.13 -2.99
CA ILE A 129 11.87 -1.52 -3.42
C ILE A 129 12.40 -2.34 -2.26
N ALA A 130 11.64 -3.37 -1.88
CA ALA A 130 11.96 -4.25 -0.79
C ALA A 130 12.04 -5.71 -1.29
N LYS A 131 13.07 -6.43 -0.83
CA LYS A 131 13.37 -7.81 -1.21
C LYS A 131 12.95 -8.76 -0.11
N TYR A 132 12.33 -9.87 -0.50
CA TYR A 132 11.89 -10.91 0.39
C TYR A 132 13.04 -11.52 1.20
N ARG A 133 12.82 -11.71 2.50
CA ARG A 133 13.72 -12.31 3.48
C ARG A 133 13.06 -13.54 4.08
N GLU A 134 13.30 -14.70 3.45
CA GLU A 134 12.76 -15.98 3.92
C GLU A 134 13.20 -16.28 5.36
N ASP A 135 14.44 -15.99 5.69
CA ASP A 135 15.04 -16.21 7.01
C ASP A 135 14.43 -15.36 8.15
N LEU A 136 13.68 -14.31 7.80
CA LEU A 136 12.98 -13.43 8.74
C LEU A 136 11.45 -13.57 8.65
N SER A 137 10.96 -14.50 7.84
CA SER A 137 9.53 -14.76 7.63
C SER A 137 9.05 -15.92 8.51
N TYR A 138 7.78 -15.86 8.90
CA TYR A 138 7.14 -16.90 9.69
C TYR A 138 5.85 -17.36 9.02
N HIS A 139 5.67 -18.67 8.78
CA HIS A 139 4.55 -19.24 8.04
C HIS A 139 4.21 -18.49 6.74
N PRO A 140 5.23 -18.24 5.86
CA PRO A 140 5.02 -17.47 4.62
C PRO A 140 4.08 -18.19 3.64
N GLU A 141 3.84 -19.49 3.79
CA GLU A 141 2.85 -20.25 3.02
C GLU A 141 1.41 -19.76 3.22
N LYS A 142 1.14 -19.01 4.31
CA LYS A 142 -0.16 -18.37 4.58
C LYS A 142 -0.32 -17.02 3.90
N PHE A 143 0.71 -16.54 3.20
CA PHE A 143 0.69 -15.24 2.52
C PHE A 143 -0.25 -15.27 1.32
N ASP A 144 -1.44 -14.69 1.46
CA ASP A 144 -2.51 -14.74 0.47
C ASP A 144 -3.03 -13.33 0.15
N VAL A 145 -2.40 -12.69 -0.84
CA VAL A 145 -2.78 -11.34 -1.31
C VAL A 145 -4.13 -11.34 -2.01
N ALA A 146 -4.48 -12.43 -2.70
CA ALA A 146 -5.68 -12.48 -3.51
C ALA A 146 -6.97 -12.42 -2.69
N ASN A 147 -6.94 -13.01 -1.49
CA ASN A 147 -8.08 -13.04 -0.57
C ASN A 147 -7.98 -11.99 0.57
N ALA A 148 -6.93 -11.18 0.58
CA ALA A 148 -6.75 -10.17 1.62
C ALA A 148 -7.62 -8.94 1.37
N THR A 149 -8.38 -8.52 2.38
CA THR A 149 -9.12 -7.24 2.38
C THR A 149 -8.41 -6.15 3.16
N CYS A 150 -7.49 -6.54 4.03
CA CYS A 150 -6.63 -5.64 4.79
C CYS A 150 -5.26 -6.28 5.04
N TRP A 151 -4.29 -5.44 5.39
CA TRP A 151 -2.92 -5.89 5.65
C TRP A 151 -2.44 -5.27 6.96
N ASP A 152 -1.85 -6.07 7.83
CA ASP A 152 -1.06 -5.57 8.93
C ASP A 152 0.39 -5.40 8.47
N ILE A 153 0.90 -4.19 8.63
CA ILE A 153 2.25 -3.81 8.21
C ILE A 153 3.02 -3.33 9.42
N THR A 154 4.10 -4.03 9.74
CA THR A 154 5.07 -3.55 10.72
C THR A 154 6.35 -3.12 10.01
N MET A 155 6.75 -1.88 10.20
CA MET A 155 7.98 -1.33 9.64
C MET A 155 8.99 -1.04 10.75
N PHE A 156 10.14 -1.71 10.68
CA PHE A 156 11.28 -1.50 11.57
C PHE A 156 12.32 -0.65 10.86
N LYS A 157 12.57 0.56 11.35
CA LYS A 157 13.71 1.38 10.92
C LYS A 157 14.86 1.14 11.88
N LEU A 158 15.98 0.70 11.33
CA LEU A 158 17.14 0.30 12.11
C LEU A 158 18.20 1.40 12.12
N LYS A 159 19.04 1.39 13.14
CA LYS A 159 20.25 2.20 13.17
C LYS A 159 21.25 1.68 12.14
N PRO A 160 22.07 2.55 11.54
CA PRO A 160 23.13 2.11 10.65
C PRO A 160 24.07 1.11 11.34
N GLY A 161 24.32 -0.02 10.67
CA GLY A 161 25.21 -1.07 11.15
C GLY A 161 24.56 -2.17 12.01
N THR A 162 23.30 -2.04 12.45
CA THR A 162 22.66 -3.02 13.35
C THR A 162 21.81 -4.06 12.65
N GLY A 163 21.83 -4.11 11.32
CA GLY A 163 20.98 -5.03 10.54
C GLY A 163 21.23 -6.52 10.83
N MET A 164 22.46 -6.91 11.14
CA MET A 164 22.80 -8.31 11.48
C MET A 164 22.28 -8.68 12.87
N ASP A 165 22.47 -7.82 13.86
CA ASP A 165 22.01 -8.04 15.24
C ASP A 165 20.48 -8.13 15.28
N PHE A 166 19.80 -7.22 14.57
CA PHE A 166 18.35 -7.30 14.37
C PHE A 166 17.92 -8.61 13.73
N ALA A 167 18.58 -9.05 12.65
CA ALA A 167 18.23 -10.28 11.97
C ALA A 167 18.44 -11.51 12.87
N GLU A 168 19.49 -11.55 13.71
CA GLU A 168 19.72 -12.61 14.68
C GLU A 168 18.60 -12.65 15.73
N MET A 169 18.25 -11.50 16.29
CA MET A 169 17.13 -11.37 17.23
C MET A 169 15.82 -11.85 16.62
N GLN A 170 15.54 -11.51 15.34
CA GLN A 170 14.30 -11.93 14.68
C GLN A 170 14.28 -13.42 14.41
N ARG A 171 15.39 -14.07 14.00
CA ARG A 171 15.47 -15.51 13.85
C ARG A 171 15.22 -16.24 15.18
N GLU A 172 15.78 -15.73 16.30
CA GLU A 172 15.45 -16.25 17.63
C GLU A 172 13.96 -16.10 17.94
N SER A 173 13.36 -14.95 17.61
CA SER A 173 11.91 -14.75 17.77
C SER A 173 11.10 -15.80 16.99
N ILE A 174 11.45 -16.04 15.74
CA ILE A 174 10.81 -17.08 14.90
C ILE A 174 10.93 -18.47 15.54
N ASP A 175 12.09 -18.82 16.07
CA ASP A 175 12.28 -20.10 16.74
C ASP A 175 11.44 -20.24 18.03
N LEU A 176 11.23 -19.14 18.73
CA LEU A 176 10.31 -19.09 19.89
C LEU A 176 8.86 -19.28 19.44
N HIS A 177 8.43 -18.63 18.36
CA HIS A 177 7.09 -18.81 17.78
C HIS A 177 6.87 -20.27 17.35
N LYS A 178 7.82 -20.87 16.63
CA LYS A 178 7.75 -22.28 16.19
C LYS A 178 7.62 -23.23 17.38
N ARG A 179 8.47 -23.07 18.41
CA ARG A 179 8.45 -23.94 19.61
C ARG A 179 7.15 -23.83 20.40
N ALA A 180 6.52 -22.66 20.42
CA ALA A 180 5.26 -22.43 21.11
C ALA A 180 4.02 -22.68 20.24
N ASN A 181 4.23 -23.03 18.95
CA ASN A 181 3.18 -23.19 17.95
C ASN A 181 2.20 -22.01 17.92
N ILE A 182 2.74 -20.77 17.85
CA ILE A 182 1.93 -19.56 17.82
C ILE A 182 1.29 -19.44 16.44
N ASP A 183 -0.03 -19.29 16.38
CA ASP A 183 -0.78 -19.14 15.11
C ASP A 183 -0.73 -17.70 14.60
N GLU A 184 0.46 -17.29 14.20
CA GLU A 184 0.75 -16.04 13.52
C GLU A 184 1.48 -16.32 12.21
N TYR A 185 1.56 -15.32 11.33
CA TYR A 185 2.32 -15.41 10.09
C TYR A 185 2.69 -14.01 9.58
N TRP A 186 3.79 -13.92 8.90
CA TRP A 186 4.22 -12.74 8.16
C TRP A 186 5.24 -13.09 7.08
N ALA A 187 5.28 -12.29 6.02
CA ALA A 187 6.39 -12.24 5.09
C ALA A 187 7.26 -11.02 5.40
N ALA A 188 8.56 -11.23 5.56
CA ALA A 188 9.52 -10.17 5.83
C ALA A 188 10.17 -9.69 4.53
N TYR A 189 10.37 -8.38 4.42
CA TYR A 189 11.03 -7.74 3.29
C TYR A 189 12.06 -6.72 3.81
N GLU A 190 13.25 -6.74 3.21
CA GLU A 190 14.30 -5.75 3.45
C GLU A 190 14.25 -4.67 2.38
N VAL A 191 14.17 -3.41 2.78
CA VAL A 191 14.15 -2.29 1.83
C VAL A 191 15.57 -2.06 1.31
N GLU A 192 15.79 -2.38 0.04
CA GLU A 192 17.08 -2.17 -0.61
C GLU A 192 17.22 -0.76 -1.20
N TYR A 193 16.10 -0.14 -1.62
CA TYR A 193 16.09 1.19 -2.23
C TYR A 193 14.92 2.02 -1.71
N GLY A 194 15.12 3.33 -1.55
CA GLY A 194 14.06 4.29 -1.21
C GLY A 194 13.84 4.53 0.28
N SER A 195 14.74 4.04 1.14
CA SER A 195 14.79 4.38 2.56
C SER A 195 16.14 5.01 2.91
N SER A 196 16.13 5.96 3.84
CA SER A 196 17.33 6.61 4.36
C SER A 196 18.09 5.78 5.42
N ASN A 197 17.42 4.75 5.97
CA ASN A 197 17.97 3.87 7.00
C ASN A 197 17.67 2.42 6.62
N PRO A 198 18.46 1.44 7.09
CA PRO A 198 18.12 0.04 6.95
C PRO A 198 16.70 -0.18 7.49
N THR A 199 15.86 -0.81 6.70
CA THR A 199 14.44 -0.94 7.00
C THR A 199 13.96 -2.35 6.68
N ILE A 200 13.29 -2.99 7.64
CA ILE A 200 12.60 -4.27 7.45
C ILE A 200 11.10 -4.03 7.55
N ILE A 201 10.35 -4.66 6.66
CA ILE A 201 8.89 -4.57 6.62
C ILE A 201 8.34 -5.97 6.80
N TYR A 202 7.48 -6.16 7.80
CA TYR A 202 6.65 -7.35 7.91
C TYR A 202 5.29 -7.06 7.30
N VAL A 203 4.83 -7.99 6.48
CA VAL A 203 3.56 -7.88 5.74
C VAL A 203 2.72 -9.11 6.07
N THR A 204 1.53 -8.86 6.62
CA THR A 204 0.54 -9.90 6.94
C THR A 204 -0.76 -9.57 6.22
N PRO A 205 -1.00 -10.16 5.03
CA PRO A 205 -2.28 -10.03 4.34
C PRO A 205 -3.37 -10.78 5.13
N MET A 206 -4.49 -10.11 5.43
CA MET A 206 -5.58 -10.67 6.22
C MET A 206 -6.89 -10.65 5.44
N LYS A 207 -7.71 -11.69 5.63
CA LYS A 207 -9.05 -11.78 5.02
C LYS A 207 -10.05 -10.82 5.66
N SER A 208 -9.84 -10.49 6.94
CA SER A 208 -10.64 -9.52 7.68
C SER A 208 -9.90 -9.01 8.90
N LEU A 209 -10.34 -7.89 9.45
CA LEU A 209 -9.83 -7.35 10.72
C LEU A 209 -10.05 -8.28 11.92
N ALA A 210 -11.01 -9.22 11.83
CA ALA A 210 -11.25 -10.21 12.89
C ALA A 210 -10.05 -11.15 13.12
N GLU A 211 -9.10 -11.20 12.19
CA GLU A 211 -7.85 -11.94 12.43
C GLU A 211 -6.99 -11.30 13.52
N LEU A 212 -7.13 -10.01 13.77
CA LEU A 212 -6.47 -9.30 14.87
C LEU A 212 -7.08 -9.62 16.25
N ASP A 213 -8.28 -10.20 16.28
CA ASP A 213 -8.93 -10.59 17.55
C ASP A 213 -8.37 -11.92 18.11
N LYS A 214 -7.50 -12.60 17.34
CA LYS A 214 -6.86 -13.84 17.80
C LYS A 214 -5.96 -13.56 19.00
N ASP A 215 -6.30 -14.11 20.14
CA ASP A 215 -5.52 -13.94 21.38
C ASP A 215 -4.38 -14.95 21.47
N ALA A 216 -3.20 -14.55 21.02
CA ALA A 216 -1.97 -15.30 21.19
C ALA A 216 -1.22 -14.97 22.50
N SER A 217 -1.77 -14.11 23.37
CA SER A 217 -1.08 -13.52 24.53
C SER A 217 -0.57 -14.57 25.53
N ALA A 218 -1.30 -15.65 25.76
CA ALA A 218 -0.90 -16.73 26.65
C ALA A 218 0.27 -17.51 26.07
N ALA A 219 0.24 -17.83 24.78
CA ALA A 219 1.33 -18.52 24.06
C ALA A 219 2.58 -17.63 24.03
N HIS A 220 2.43 -16.34 23.73
CA HIS A 220 3.52 -15.37 23.79
C HIS A 220 4.14 -15.26 25.19
N LYS A 221 3.34 -15.15 26.25
CA LYS A 221 3.87 -15.12 27.64
C LYS A 221 4.67 -16.35 27.98
N LYS A 222 4.27 -17.51 27.50
CA LYS A 222 5.00 -18.78 27.71
C LYS A 222 6.29 -18.84 26.90
N ALA A 223 6.26 -18.47 25.62
CA ALA A 223 7.40 -18.49 24.74
C ALA A 223 8.45 -17.44 25.12
N PHE A 224 7.98 -16.21 25.36
CA PHE A 224 8.81 -15.05 25.70
C PHE A 224 8.72 -14.80 27.20
N ASN A 225 9.49 -15.59 27.99
CA ASN A 225 9.59 -15.36 29.43
C ASN A 225 10.20 -13.99 29.74
N GLU A 226 10.21 -13.61 31.01
CA GLU A 226 10.64 -12.26 31.41
C GLU A 226 12.07 -11.93 30.99
N SER A 227 13.00 -12.87 31.11
CA SER A 227 14.42 -12.67 30.73
C SER A 227 14.57 -12.46 29.22
N VAL A 228 13.86 -13.24 28.41
CA VAL A 228 13.81 -13.09 26.95
C VAL A 228 13.23 -11.73 26.58
N ARG A 229 12.09 -11.36 27.15
CA ARG A 229 11.45 -10.04 26.87
C ARG A 229 12.36 -8.88 27.21
N ARG A 230 13.08 -8.94 28.34
CA ARG A 230 14.05 -7.88 28.73
C ARG A 230 15.17 -7.77 27.71
N ARG A 231 15.72 -8.91 27.25
CA ARG A 231 16.79 -8.94 26.24
C ARG A 231 16.31 -8.38 24.91
N PHE A 232 15.13 -8.78 24.43
CA PHE A 232 14.53 -8.24 23.20
C PHE A 232 14.23 -6.75 23.30
N ALA A 233 13.74 -6.29 24.45
CA ALA A 233 13.51 -4.87 24.68
C ALA A 233 14.82 -4.06 24.66
N GLN A 234 15.91 -4.64 25.19
CA GLN A 234 17.21 -3.99 25.14
C GLN A 234 17.75 -3.96 23.70
N ALA A 235 17.71 -5.08 22.97
CA ALA A 235 18.13 -5.14 21.57
C ALA A 235 17.30 -4.17 20.70
N ALA A 236 15.97 -4.12 20.89
CA ALA A 236 15.13 -3.15 20.18
C ALA A 236 15.56 -1.70 20.43
N LYS A 237 15.92 -1.37 21.69
CA LYS A 237 16.43 -0.04 22.07
C LYS A 237 17.80 0.25 21.46
N ASP A 238 18.64 -0.77 21.34
CA ASP A 238 20.00 -0.63 20.83
C ASP A 238 20.03 -0.57 19.30
N ASP A 239 19.15 -1.30 18.62
CA ASP A 239 19.19 -1.53 17.17
C ASP A 239 18.17 -0.70 16.37
N MET A 240 17.04 -0.32 16.98
CA MET A 240 15.95 0.33 16.25
C MET A 240 15.93 1.85 16.44
N LEU A 241 15.56 2.56 15.38
CA LEU A 241 15.20 3.98 15.40
C LEU A 241 13.70 4.16 15.67
N SER A 242 12.87 3.37 14.99
CA SER A 242 11.42 3.36 15.18
C SER A 242 10.81 2.04 14.75
N VAL A 243 9.64 1.75 15.32
CA VAL A 243 8.73 0.69 14.88
C VAL A 243 7.39 1.35 14.58
N GLU A 244 6.87 1.15 13.38
CA GLU A 244 5.57 1.68 12.94
C GLU A 244 4.66 0.50 12.60
N ASN A 245 3.50 0.41 13.26
CA ASN A 245 2.46 -0.56 12.94
C ASN A 245 1.30 0.15 12.25
N THR A 246 0.86 -0.37 11.13
CA THR A 246 -0.20 0.23 10.33
C THR A 246 -1.10 -0.84 9.73
N VAL A 247 -2.40 -0.71 9.95
CA VAL A 247 -3.38 -1.50 9.21
C VAL A 247 -3.77 -0.75 7.95
N LEU A 248 -3.57 -1.41 6.80
CA LEU A 248 -3.97 -0.91 5.49
C LEU A 248 -5.25 -1.61 5.03
N MET A 249 -6.22 -0.85 4.55
CA MET A 249 -7.42 -1.38 3.90
C MET A 249 -7.21 -1.41 2.39
N VAL A 250 -7.40 -2.57 1.79
CA VAL A 250 -7.32 -2.73 0.34
C VAL A 250 -8.44 -1.95 -0.34
N ARG A 251 -8.11 -1.27 -1.43
CA ARG A 251 -9.03 -0.44 -2.22
C ARG A 251 -9.17 -1.05 -3.62
N PRO A 252 -10.08 -2.03 -3.82
CA PRO A 252 -10.24 -2.72 -5.09
C PRO A 252 -10.53 -1.74 -6.24
N GLU A 253 -11.32 -0.69 -5.96
CA GLU A 253 -11.71 0.33 -6.94
C GLU A 253 -10.56 1.21 -7.45
N LEU A 254 -9.43 1.22 -6.72
CA LEU A 254 -8.20 1.93 -7.10
C LEU A 254 -7.07 0.96 -7.46
N SER A 255 -7.29 -0.33 -7.27
CA SER A 255 -6.34 -1.38 -7.60
C SER A 255 -6.42 -1.78 -9.08
N ARG A 256 -5.34 -2.35 -9.55
CA ARG A 256 -5.25 -3.03 -10.85
C ARG A 256 -4.51 -4.35 -10.65
N PRO A 257 -5.18 -5.34 -10.02
CA PRO A 257 -4.58 -6.64 -9.74
C PRO A 257 -4.31 -7.42 -11.04
N SER A 258 -3.41 -8.40 -10.98
CA SER A 258 -3.22 -9.36 -12.07
C SER A 258 -4.45 -10.23 -12.27
N GLN A 259 -4.56 -10.86 -13.44
CA GLN A 259 -5.66 -11.79 -13.72
C GLN A 259 -5.70 -12.95 -12.72
N THR A 260 -4.55 -13.45 -12.28
CA THR A 260 -4.45 -14.52 -11.27
C THR A 260 -5.08 -14.08 -9.94
N ILE A 261 -4.78 -12.86 -9.46
CA ILE A 261 -5.35 -12.30 -8.23
C ILE A 261 -6.86 -12.13 -8.39
N MET A 262 -7.32 -11.58 -9.52
CA MET A 262 -8.76 -11.39 -9.78
C MET A 262 -9.52 -12.71 -9.83
N ALA A 263 -8.94 -13.73 -10.48
CA ALA A 263 -9.57 -15.04 -10.62
C ALA A 263 -9.69 -15.78 -9.28
N ALA A 264 -8.78 -15.55 -8.34
CA ALA A 264 -8.83 -16.18 -7.02
C ALA A 264 -9.95 -15.63 -6.11
N ASN A 265 -10.35 -14.37 -6.29
CA ASN A 265 -11.45 -13.75 -5.53
C ASN A 265 -12.23 -12.72 -6.39
N PRO A 266 -12.98 -13.17 -7.39
CA PRO A 266 -13.64 -12.28 -8.36
C PRO A 266 -14.68 -11.36 -7.70
N ASP A 267 -15.36 -11.81 -6.66
CA ASP A 267 -16.37 -11.00 -5.96
C ASP A 267 -15.77 -9.78 -5.26
N PHE A 268 -14.57 -9.89 -4.76
CA PHE A 268 -13.87 -8.78 -4.10
C PHE A 268 -13.21 -7.82 -5.10
N TRP A 269 -12.60 -8.37 -6.16
CA TRP A 269 -11.83 -7.59 -7.11
C TRP A 269 -12.66 -6.99 -8.25
N THR A 270 -13.88 -7.52 -8.52
CA THR A 270 -14.76 -6.94 -9.51
C THR A 270 -15.49 -5.73 -8.93
N ILE A 271 -15.23 -4.57 -9.50
CA ILE A 271 -15.92 -3.34 -9.12
C ILE A 271 -17.36 -3.46 -9.55
N LYS A 272 -18.27 -3.67 -8.60
CA LYS A 272 -19.70 -3.50 -8.86
C LYS A 272 -19.93 -1.99 -8.98
N GLU A 273 -20.25 -1.52 -10.19
CA GLU A 273 -20.67 -0.14 -10.38
C GLU A 273 -21.83 0.13 -9.42
N GLN A 274 -21.59 0.95 -8.40
CA GLN A 274 -22.71 1.48 -7.63
C GLN A 274 -23.52 2.36 -8.57
N PRO A 275 -24.84 2.15 -8.70
CA PRO A 275 -25.67 3.02 -9.50
C PRO A 275 -25.46 4.43 -8.95
N THR A 276 -24.93 5.30 -9.78
CA THR A 276 -24.77 6.72 -9.48
C THR A 276 -26.14 7.21 -9.03
N ALA A 277 -26.28 7.60 -7.77
CA ALA A 277 -27.49 8.22 -7.28
C ALA A 277 -27.74 9.43 -8.17
N VAL A 278 -28.64 9.27 -9.13
CA VAL A 278 -29.10 10.37 -9.99
C VAL A 278 -29.64 11.41 -9.03
N ALA A 279 -28.92 12.53 -8.91
CA ALA A 279 -29.38 13.66 -8.15
C ALA A 279 -30.73 14.09 -8.74
N THR A 280 -31.80 13.60 -8.16
CA THR A 280 -33.16 14.03 -8.49
C THR A 280 -33.21 15.50 -8.13
N LYS A 281 -33.01 16.39 -9.13
CA LYS A 281 -33.28 17.80 -8.99
C LYS A 281 -34.75 17.94 -8.61
N LYS A 282 -35.01 18.01 -7.32
CA LYS A 282 -36.31 18.36 -6.77
C LYS A 282 -36.60 19.78 -7.26
N LYS A 283 -37.49 19.88 -8.25
CA LYS A 283 -38.02 21.15 -8.75
C LYS A 283 -38.68 21.82 -7.56
N MET A 284 -38.00 22.81 -6.97
CA MET A 284 -38.60 23.70 -5.98
C MET A 284 -39.74 24.44 -6.71
N LYS A 285 -40.97 24.08 -6.39
CA LYS A 285 -42.14 24.89 -6.76
C LYS A 285 -41.98 26.23 -6.07
N ASN A 286 -41.85 27.28 -6.87
CA ASN A 286 -41.99 28.66 -6.43
C ASN A 286 -43.38 28.83 -5.80
N THR A 287 -43.46 28.84 -4.48
CA THR A 287 -44.63 29.33 -3.77
C THR A 287 -44.54 30.85 -3.75
N THR A 288 -45.32 31.46 -4.61
CA THR A 288 -45.53 32.92 -4.65
C THR A 288 -46.08 33.34 -3.30
N MET A 289 -45.34 34.11 -2.54
CA MET A 289 -45.83 34.82 -1.36
C MET A 289 -46.85 35.88 -1.80
N GLN A 290 -48.09 35.75 -1.36
CA GLN A 290 -49.07 36.85 -1.47
C GLN A 290 -48.72 37.94 -0.44
N PRO A 291 -48.89 39.24 -0.77
CA PRO A 291 -48.63 40.33 0.15
C PRO A 291 -49.72 40.39 1.22
N VAL A 292 -49.31 40.46 2.48
CA VAL A 292 -50.18 40.71 3.62
C VAL A 292 -50.70 42.15 3.59
N SER A 293 -52.03 42.34 3.44
CA SER A 293 -52.69 43.60 3.50
C SER A 293 -52.62 44.17 4.94
N LYS A 294 -52.08 45.39 5.09
CA LYS A 294 -52.25 46.18 6.32
C LYS A 294 -53.71 46.54 6.52
N LYS A 295 -54.28 46.08 7.64
CA LYS A 295 -55.47 46.70 8.18
C LYS A 295 -55.06 47.82 9.15
N GLU A 296 -55.31 49.04 8.75
CA GLU A 296 -55.43 50.16 9.66
C GLU A 296 -56.77 50.02 10.41
N GLY A 297 -56.73 50.23 11.70
CA GLY A 297 -57.87 50.31 12.55
C GLY A 297 -57.54 51.21 13.72
N GLY A 298 -58.08 52.45 13.65
CA GLY A 298 -57.98 53.41 14.72
C GLY A 298 -59.08 53.15 15.80
N ASN A 299 -58.78 53.53 16.93
CA ASN A 299 -59.38 54.36 17.97
C ASN A 299 -58.56 54.15 19.26
#